data_5d649f3d139f518975dba289f82de445
#
_entry.id   5d649f3d139f518975dba289f82de445
#
_cell.length_a   1.000
_cell.length_b   1.000
_cell.length_c   1.000
_cell.angle_alpha   90.00
_cell.angle_beta   90.00
_cell.angle_gamma   90.00
#
_symmetry.space_group_name_H-M   'P 1'
#
loop_
_entity.id
_entity.type
_entity.pdbx_description
1 polymer ?
#
loop_
_entity_poly.entity_id
_entity_poly.type
_entity_poly.pdbx_seq_one_letter_code
_entity_poly.pdbx_strand_id
1 'polypeptide(L)'
;QDYVDHLYESIHGDLTGLNVCIDCANGASAAVAQKLFPRLGAKCTFLGIAPDGENINKGVGSTHLENLEKAVVEGGFDCGIAFDGDADRCLGCDEKGQEMDGDKIIALLAMTMKEKGRLDGDTAVVTVMSNLGFIKYMESQGINTEKTAVGDRYVLENMRENGFAIGGEQSGHVILLHHATTGDGELTAGKLLKLLAESGKKMSELNGIYAQYPQVLVNVTANAAQKKAYKEDEVLAGFIENEQQKLMGMGRVLVRVSGTEPKIRVMVEGQDLDAIHRCADRIVDKINKRILGQ
;
A
#
# COMPACT_ATOMS: atom_id res chain seq x y z
N GLN A 1 4.89 -9.82 -25.78
CA GLN A 1 6.07 -10.66 -25.45
C GLN A 1 7.21 -9.80 -24.90
N ASP A 2 7.55 -8.69 -25.51
CA ASP A 2 8.67 -7.81 -25.10
C ASP A 2 8.56 -7.34 -23.64
N TYR A 3 7.35 -7.05 -23.16
CA TYR A 3 7.13 -6.68 -21.76
C TYR A 3 7.37 -7.86 -20.80
N VAL A 4 6.93 -9.09 -21.15
CA VAL A 4 7.23 -10.28 -20.35
C VAL A 4 8.75 -10.54 -20.28
N ASP A 5 9.45 -10.34 -21.39
CA ASP A 5 10.90 -10.51 -21.45
C ASP A 5 11.61 -9.43 -20.59
N HIS A 6 11.16 -8.18 -20.68
CA HIS A 6 11.65 -7.09 -19.81
C HIS A 6 11.45 -7.39 -18.34
N LEU A 7 10.27 -7.84 -17.93
CA LEU A 7 9.99 -8.21 -16.54
C LEU A 7 10.86 -9.39 -16.09
N TYR A 8 10.96 -10.43 -16.91
CA TYR A 8 11.79 -11.59 -16.61
C TYR A 8 13.25 -11.20 -16.35
N GLU A 9 13.83 -10.35 -17.19
CA GLU A 9 15.18 -9.82 -17.02
C GLU A 9 15.30 -8.90 -15.80
N SER A 10 14.32 -8.04 -15.60
CA SER A 10 14.29 -7.08 -14.47
C SER A 10 14.17 -7.78 -13.12
N ILE A 11 13.34 -8.81 -13.02
CA ILE A 11 13.17 -9.60 -11.78
C ILE A 11 14.44 -10.41 -11.51
N HIS A 12 14.96 -11.08 -12.53
CA HIS A 12 16.19 -11.89 -12.48
C HIS A 12 16.21 -12.79 -11.25
N GLY A 13 15.21 -13.68 -11.13
CA GLY A 13 15.01 -14.55 -9.98
C GLY A 13 14.60 -15.96 -10.39
N ASP A 14 14.81 -16.92 -9.49
CA ASP A 14 14.30 -18.28 -9.57
C ASP A 14 13.23 -18.47 -8.48
N LEU A 15 11.99 -18.72 -8.90
CA LEU A 15 10.84 -18.95 -8.02
C LEU A 15 10.50 -20.44 -7.88
N THR A 16 11.42 -21.32 -8.30
CA THR A 16 11.23 -22.77 -8.20
C THR A 16 10.98 -23.18 -6.75
N GLY A 17 9.92 -23.96 -6.54
CA GLY A 17 9.49 -24.41 -5.23
C GLY A 17 8.37 -23.59 -4.62
N LEU A 18 8.09 -22.37 -5.10
CA LEU A 18 6.94 -21.58 -4.66
C LEU A 18 5.65 -22.05 -5.32
N ASN A 19 4.59 -22.17 -4.51
CA ASN A 19 3.21 -22.44 -4.94
C ASN A 19 2.35 -21.21 -4.64
N VAL A 20 1.99 -20.43 -5.66
CA VAL A 20 1.40 -19.09 -5.53
C VAL A 20 0.01 -19.05 -6.14
N CYS A 21 -0.95 -18.42 -5.45
CA CYS A 21 -2.26 -18.07 -5.99
C CYS A 21 -2.22 -16.61 -6.48
N ILE A 22 -2.59 -16.36 -7.73
CA ILE A 22 -2.49 -15.03 -8.35
C ILE A 22 -3.85 -14.60 -8.88
N ASP A 23 -4.37 -13.48 -8.36
CA ASP A 23 -5.61 -12.86 -8.83
C ASP A 23 -5.28 -11.70 -9.79
N CYS A 24 -5.70 -11.85 -11.05
CA CYS A 24 -5.46 -10.89 -12.12
C CYS A 24 -6.62 -9.90 -12.34
N ALA A 25 -7.57 -9.82 -11.42
CA ALA A 25 -8.68 -8.86 -11.45
C ALA A 25 -9.55 -8.86 -12.74
N ASN A 26 -9.50 -9.90 -13.57
CA ASN A 26 -10.01 -9.90 -14.93
C ASN A 26 -9.48 -8.70 -15.75
N GLY A 27 -8.25 -8.30 -15.49
CA GLY A 27 -7.62 -7.09 -16.02
C GLY A 27 -6.42 -7.36 -16.92
N ALA A 28 -5.57 -6.34 -17.07
CA ALA A 28 -4.41 -6.34 -17.96
C ALA A 28 -3.37 -7.41 -17.62
N SER A 29 -3.19 -7.71 -16.33
CA SER A 29 -2.23 -8.71 -15.84
C SER A 29 -2.55 -10.14 -16.27
N ALA A 30 -3.80 -10.46 -16.64
CA ALA A 30 -4.21 -11.83 -16.96
C ALA A 30 -3.33 -12.49 -18.04
N ALA A 31 -2.99 -11.76 -19.09
CA ALA A 31 -2.17 -12.28 -20.19
C ALA A 31 -0.67 -12.34 -19.88
N VAL A 32 -0.19 -11.47 -19.01
CA VAL A 32 1.24 -11.34 -18.65
C VAL A 32 1.59 -12.28 -17.52
N ALA A 33 0.85 -12.27 -16.43
CA ALA A 33 1.11 -13.08 -15.24
C ALA A 33 1.15 -14.59 -15.57
N GLN A 34 0.24 -15.09 -16.41
CA GLN A 34 0.22 -16.48 -16.83
C GLN A 34 1.46 -16.94 -17.60
N LYS A 35 2.22 -16.02 -18.19
CA LYS A 35 3.47 -16.31 -18.90
C LYS A 35 4.69 -16.07 -18.02
N LEU A 36 4.68 -14.98 -17.23
CA LEU A 36 5.82 -14.51 -16.47
C LEU A 36 6.16 -15.43 -15.31
N PHE A 37 5.21 -15.65 -14.38
CA PHE A 37 5.50 -16.36 -13.14
C PHE A 37 5.82 -17.84 -13.32
N PRO A 38 5.15 -18.61 -14.22
CA PRO A 38 5.60 -19.96 -14.56
C PRO A 38 6.98 -20.00 -15.23
N ARG A 39 7.32 -19.01 -16.06
CA ARG A 39 8.65 -18.89 -16.67
C ARG A 39 9.74 -18.62 -15.62
N LEU A 40 9.42 -17.93 -14.53
CA LEU A 40 10.31 -17.74 -13.38
C LEU A 40 10.40 -18.98 -12.48
N GLY A 41 9.67 -20.05 -12.76
CA GLY A 41 9.72 -21.32 -12.03
C GLY A 41 8.65 -21.53 -10.98
N ALA A 42 7.77 -20.56 -10.73
CA ALA A 42 6.70 -20.72 -9.76
C ALA A 42 5.59 -21.68 -10.25
N LYS A 43 5.05 -22.49 -9.32
CA LYS A 43 3.79 -23.18 -9.54
C LYS A 43 2.65 -22.20 -9.24
N CYS A 44 1.82 -21.92 -10.23
CA CYS A 44 0.80 -20.88 -10.12
C CYS A 44 -0.62 -21.43 -10.31
N THR A 45 -1.54 -20.93 -9.50
CA THR A 45 -2.99 -21.00 -9.74
C THR A 45 -3.49 -19.59 -9.95
N PHE A 46 -4.34 -19.40 -10.97
CA PHE A 46 -4.77 -18.07 -11.38
C PHE A 46 -6.27 -17.89 -11.13
N LEU A 47 -6.65 -16.75 -10.57
CA LEU A 47 -8.00 -16.23 -10.41
C LEU A 47 -8.15 -14.99 -11.29
N GLY A 48 -9.38 -14.61 -11.63
CA GLY A 48 -9.64 -13.38 -12.35
C GLY A 48 -8.93 -13.28 -13.71
N ILE A 49 -8.93 -14.37 -14.50
CA ILE A 49 -8.23 -14.47 -15.81
C ILE A 49 -9.16 -14.57 -17.01
N ALA A 50 -10.45 -14.30 -16.85
CA ALA A 50 -11.45 -14.39 -17.91
C ALA A 50 -12.12 -13.02 -18.15
N PRO A 51 -11.37 -12.00 -18.65
CA PRO A 51 -11.93 -10.67 -18.92
C PRO A 51 -13.01 -10.76 -20.00
N ASP A 52 -14.18 -10.17 -19.74
CA ASP A 52 -15.30 -10.06 -20.67
C ASP A 52 -15.62 -8.60 -21.08
N GLY A 53 -14.84 -7.62 -20.57
CA GLY A 53 -15.02 -6.18 -20.79
C GLY A 53 -15.91 -5.49 -19.76
N GLU A 54 -16.61 -6.24 -18.90
CA GLU A 54 -17.51 -5.69 -17.87
C GLU A 54 -17.19 -6.18 -16.44
N ASN A 55 -16.36 -7.21 -16.32
CA ASN A 55 -16.07 -7.89 -15.05
C ASN A 55 -14.75 -7.46 -14.38
N ILE A 56 -14.05 -6.50 -14.91
CA ILE A 56 -12.79 -5.98 -14.35
C ILE A 56 -12.99 -5.48 -12.92
N ASN A 57 -12.14 -5.91 -11.97
CA ASN A 57 -12.21 -5.60 -10.54
C ASN A 57 -13.54 -6.02 -9.85
N LYS A 58 -14.39 -6.80 -10.49
CA LYS A 58 -15.70 -7.16 -9.95
C LYS A 58 -15.60 -8.31 -8.95
N GLY A 59 -15.42 -7.98 -7.67
CA GLY A 59 -15.24 -8.96 -6.59
C GLY A 59 -13.94 -9.77 -6.69
N VAL A 60 -12.95 -9.25 -7.40
CA VAL A 60 -11.63 -9.84 -7.62
C VAL A 60 -10.54 -8.76 -7.61
N GLY A 61 -9.29 -9.19 -7.52
CA GLY A 61 -8.13 -8.31 -7.57
C GLY A 61 -7.82 -7.61 -6.24
N SER A 62 -6.90 -6.65 -6.29
CA SER A 62 -6.35 -5.98 -5.10
C SER A 62 -7.37 -5.14 -4.31
N THR A 63 -8.53 -4.85 -4.87
CA THR A 63 -9.62 -4.15 -4.18
C THR A 63 -10.61 -5.09 -3.49
N HIS A 64 -10.47 -6.41 -3.67
CA HIS A 64 -11.34 -7.47 -3.13
C HIS A 64 -10.52 -8.73 -2.83
N LEU A 65 -9.73 -8.70 -1.75
CA LEU A 65 -8.79 -9.77 -1.40
C LEU A 65 -9.44 -11.03 -0.81
N GLU A 66 -10.70 -10.94 -0.36
CA GLU A 66 -11.36 -12.00 0.42
C GLU A 66 -11.37 -13.36 -0.30
N ASN A 67 -11.56 -13.34 -1.62
CA ASN A 67 -11.55 -14.56 -2.44
C ASN A 67 -10.15 -15.16 -2.58
N LEU A 68 -9.13 -14.30 -2.74
CA LEU A 68 -7.73 -14.72 -2.79
C LEU A 68 -7.28 -15.30 -1.45
N GLU A 69 -7.55 -14.60 -0.35
CA GLU A 69 -7.20 -15.02 1.01
C GLU A 69 -7.78 -16.40 1.33
N LYS A 70 -9.07 -16.59 1.03
CA LYS A 70 -9.74 -17.88 1.17
C LYS A 70 -9.11 -18.97 0.31
N ALA A 71 -8.85 -18.68 -0.97
CA ALA A 71 -8.23 -19.63 -1.88
C ALA A 71 -6.83 -20.04 -1.41
N VAL A 72 -6.04 -19.10 -0.90
CA VAL A 72 -4.69 -19.36 -0.37
C VAL A 72 -4.73 -20.33 0.79
N VAL A 73 -5.60 -20.09 1.77
CA VAL A 73 -5.73 -20.95 2.96
C VAL A 73 -6.25 -22.35 2.57
N GLU A 74 -7.33 -22.43 1.80
CA GLU A 74 -7.96 -23.70 1.40
C GLU A 74 -7.06 -24.51 0.46
N GLY A 75 -6.32 -23.84 -0.42
CA GLY A 75 -5.44 -24.49 -1.40
C GLY A 75 -4.04 -24.82 -0.89
N GLY A 76 -3.67 -24.34 0.31
CA GLY A 76 -2.35 -24.54 0.90
C GLY A 76 -1.23 -23.90 0.08
N PHE A 77 -1.47 -22.69 -0.44
CA PHE A 77 -0.46 -21.92 -1.17
C PHE A 77 0.53 -21.26 -0.21
N ASP A 78 1.74 -20.98 -0.68
CA ASP A 78 2.75 -20.27 0.09
C ASP A 78 2.38 -18.79 0.30
N CYS A 79 1.67 -18.21 -0.66
CA CYS A 79 1.11 -16.86 -0.59
C CYS A 79 0.10 -16.60 -1.71
N GLY A 80 -0.59 -15.47 -1.60
CA GLY A 80 -1.43 -14.89 -2.64
C GLY A 80 -0.89 -13.57 -3.14
N ILE A 81 -1.08 -13.30 -4.43
CA ILE A 81 -0.78 -12.01 -5.09
C ILE A 81 -2.05 -11.53 -5.80
N ALA A 82 -2.38 -10.26 -5.66
CA ALA A 82 -3.51 -9.64 -6.36
C ALA A 82 -3.07 -8.37 -7.07
N PHE A 83 -3.49 -8.24 -8.32
CA PHE A 83 -3.36 -7.02 -9.11
C PHE A 83 -4.69 -6.27 -9.16
N ASP A 84 -4.69 -5.04 -9.57
CA ASP A 84 -5.90 -4.34 -9.98
C ASP A 84 -6.08 -4.39 -11.51
N GLY A 85 -7.12 -3.72 -12.00
CA GLY A 85 -7.56 -3.88 -13.39
C GLY A 85 -6.55 -3.46 -14.44
N ASP A 86 -5.76 -2.41 -14.21
CA ASP A 86 -4.70 -1.92 -15.09
C ASP A 86 -3.29 -2.39 -14.68
N ALA A 87 -3.22 -3.22 -13.63
CA ALA A 87 -2.01 -3.91 -13.16
C ALA A 87 -0.89 -2.98 -12.66
N ASP A 88 -1.22 -1.75 -12.27
CA ASP A 88 -0.27 -0.81 -11.70
C ASP A 88 -0.07 -0.99 -10.19
N ARG A 89 -0.93 -1.82 -9.55
CA ARG A 89 -0.91 -2.15 -8.12
C ARG A 89 -0.69 -3.62 -7.88
N CYS A 90 -0.01 -3.90 -6.76
CA CYS A 90 0.19 -5.24 -6.23
C CYS A 90 -0.08 -5.25 -4.73
N LEU A 91 -1.02 -6.06 -4.30
CA LEU A 91 -1.20 -6.46 -2.92
C LEU A 91 -1.01 -7.97 -2.78
N GLY A 92 -1.00 -8.48 -1.57
CA GLY A 92 -0.89 -9.91 -1.36
C GLY A 92 -1.52 -10.37 -0.05
N CYS A 93 -1.41 -11.68 0.17
CA CYS A 93 -1.67 -12.28 1.49
C CYS A 93 -0.66 -13.39 1.75
N ASP A 94 -0.42 -13.64 3.03
CA ASP A 94 0.42 -14.74 3.46
C ASP A 94 -0.33 -16.09 3.43
N GLU A 95 0.36 -17.19 3.74
CA GLU A 95 -0.20 -18.55 3.75
C GLU A 95 -1.31 -18.75 4.79
N LYS A 96 -1.53 -17.76 5.66
CA LYS A 96 -2.62 -17.74 6.66
C LYS A 96 -3.80 -16.86 6.21
N GLY A 97 -3.73 -16.28 5.00
CA GLY A 97 -4.73 -15.37 4.49
C GLY A 97 -4.68 -13.98 5.13
N GLN A 98 -3.56 -13.59 5.74
CA GLN A 98 -3.42 -12.24 6.29
C GLN A 98 -2.92 -11.30 5.20
N GLU A 99 -3.62 -10.19 5.03
CA GLU A 99 -3.30 -9.17 4.03
C GLU A 99 -1.87 -8.64 4.19
N MET A 100 -1.22 -8.42 3.05
CA MET A 100 0.05 -7.73 2.91
C MET A 100 -0.17 -6.53 1.98
N ASP A 101 -0.22 -5.34 2.57
CA ASP A 101 -0.45 -4.09 1.84
C ASP A 101 0.82 -3.52 1.20
N GLY A 102 0.66 -2.39 0.48
CA GLY A 102 1.78 -1.71 -0.18
C GLY A 102 2.87 -1.25 0.77
N ASP A 103 2.53 -0.83 1.99
CA ASP A 103 3.53 -0.43 3.00
C ASP A 103 4.41 -1.62 3.41
N LYS A 104 3.84 -2.82 3.58
CA LYS A 104 4.59 -4.05 3.85
C LYS A 104 5.53 -4.40 2.71
N ILE A 105 5.03 -4.32 1.49
CA ILE A 105 5.81 -4.62 0.28
C ILE A 105 6.97 -3.63 0.13
N ILE A 106 6.70 -2.33 0.29
CA ILE A 106 7.73 -1.27 0.23
C ILE A 106 8.79 -1.51 1.32
N ALA A 107 8.40 -1.83 2.56
CA ALA A 107 9.33 -2.09 3.64
C ALA A 107 10.29 -3.24 3.29
N LEU A 108 9.74 -4.37 2.86
CA LEU A 108 10.52 -5.57 2.49
C LEU A 108 11.49 -5.30 1.35
N LEU A 109 11.02 -4.64 0.29
CA LEU A 109 11.86 -4.32 -0.86
C LEU A 109 12.93 -3.28 -0.52
N ALA A 110 12.58 -2.22 0.22
CA ALA A 110 13.55 -1.19 0.63
C ALA A 110 14.64 -1.77 1.53
N MET A 111 14.29 -2.63 2.49
CA MET A 111 15.27 -3.33 3.32
C MET A 111 16.22 -4.19 2.49
N THR A 112 15.68 -4.98 1.56
CA THR A 112 16.49 -5.80 0.66
C THR A 112 17.42 -4.94 -0.23
N MET A 113 16.92 -3.81 -0.71
CA MET A 113 17.72 -2.84 -1.48
C MET A 113 18.83 -2.23 -0.64
N LYS A 114 18.54 -1.86 0.62
CA LYS A 114 19.54 -1.34 1.56
C LYS A 114 20.64 -2.37 1.85
N GLU A 115 20.28 -3.60 2.16
CA GLU A 115 21.23 -4.69 2.40
C GLU A 115 22.16 -4.92 1.19
N LYS A 116 21.65 -4.73 -0.02
CA LYS A 116 22.40 -4.85 -1.28
C LYS A 116 23.11 -3.56 -1.70
N GLY A 117 23.04 -2.48 -0.89
CA GLY A 117 23.66 -1.17 -1.20
C GLY A 117 23.02 -0.47 -2.41
N ARG A 118 21.72 -0.68 -2.64
CA ARG A 118 20.95 -0.17 -3.79
C ARG A 118 19.79 0.74 -3.41
N LEU A 119 19.69 1.11 -2.14
CA LEU A 119 18.68 2.06 -1.66
C LEU A 119 19.31 3.46 -1.62
N ASP A 120 19.09 4.23 -2.67
CA ASP A 120 19.66 5.56 -2.82
C ASP A 120 19.23 6.48 -1.66
N GLY A 121 20.22 7.09 -1.00
CA GLY A 121 20.01 7.94 0.17
C GLY A 121 19.39 7.25 1.39
N ASP A 122 19.38 5.90 1.44
CA ASP A 122 18.66 5.13 2.47
C ASP A 122 17.21 5.63 2.64
N THR A 123 16.53 5.95 1.55
CA THR A 123 15.22 6.62 1.59
C THR A 123 14.20 5.90 0.70
N ALA A 124 12.98 5.76 1.23
CA ALA A 124 11.78 5.39 0.47
C ALA A 124 10.79 6.55 0.44
N VAL A 125 10.17 6.79 -0.73
CA VAL A 125 9.17 7.85 -0.90
C VAL A 125 7.77 7.26 -0.74
N VAL A 126 6.98 7.83 0.16
CA VAL A 126 5.63 7.35 0.48
C VAL A 126 4.65 8.51 0.58
N THR A 127 3.38 8.22 0.75
CA THR A 127 2.40 9.29 0.96
C THR A 127 2.11 9.52 2.44
N VAL A 128 1.42 10.63 2.73
CA VAL A 128 0.92 10.90 4.09
C VAL A 128 -0.06 9.84 4.60
N MET A 129 -0.50 8.91 3.76
CA MET A 129 -1.40 7.83 4.14
C MET A 129 -0.68 6.58 4.65
N SER A 130 0.63 6.43 4.40
CA SER A 130 1.39 5.27 4.89
C SER A 130 1.28 5.13 6.41
N ASN A 131 1.13 3.89 6.87
CA ASN A 131 0.85 3.56 8.27
C ASN A 131 1.97 4.04 9.22
N LEU A 132 1.62 4.58 10.37
CA LEU A 132 2.61 5.06 11.34
C LEU A 132 3.52 3.93 11.86
N GLY A 133 2.99 2.71 11.96
CA GLY A 133 3.77 1.53 12.31
C GLY A 133 4.87 1.25 11.28
N PHE A 134 4.53 1.36 9.98
CA PHE A 134 5.49 1.28 8.89
C PHE A 134 6.57 2.38 9.01
N ILE A 135 6.17 3.64 9.17
CA ILE A 135 7.12 4.77 9.29
C ILE A 135 8.13 4.52 10.42
N LYS A 136 7.65 4.15 11.60
CA LYS A 136 8.50 3.86 12.77
C LYS A 136 9.40 2.65 12.54
N TYR A 137 8.90 1.63 11.86
CA TYR A 137 9.71 0.48 11.50
C TYR A 137 10.85 0.86 10.57
N MET A 138 10.57 1.60 9.49
CA MET A 138 11.59 2.07 8.56
C MET A 138 12.68 2.89 9.27
N GLU A 139 12.28 3.82 10.12
CA GLU A 139 13.19 4.61 10.95
C GLU A 139 14.08 3.72 11.83
N SER A 140 13.50 2.69 12.48
CA SER A 140 14.26 1.73 13.30
C SER A 140 15.29 0.92 12.50
N GLN A 141 15.07 0.74 11.19
CA GLN A 141 15.99 0.09 10.26
C GLN A 141 16.99 1.08 9.61
N GLY A 142 16.98 2.34 10.05
CA GLY A 142 17.81 3.39 9.48
C GLY A 142 17.43 3.75 8.04
N ILE A 143 16.16 3.58 7.68
CA ILE A 143 15.60 3.97 6.38
C ILE A 143 14.71 5.19 6.59
N ASN A 144 15.02 6.27 5.89
CA ASN A 144 14.22 7.47 5.90
C ASN A 144 12.94 7.28 5.07
N THR A 145 11.88 8.01 5.43
CA THR A 145 10.65 8.06 4.64
C THR A 145 10.34 9.50 4.26
N GLU A 146 10.45 9.80 2.97
CA GLU A 146 9.97 11.07 2.42
C GLU A 146 8.46 10.97 2.18
N LYS A 147 7.71 11.96 2.70
CA LYS A 147 6.24 11.95 2.67
C LYS A 147 5.71 12.97 1.68
N THR A 148 4.95 12.50 0.72
CA THR A 148 4.27 13.35 -0.26
C THR A 148 2.77 13.47 0.01
N ALA A 149 2.10 14.34 -0.72
CA ALA A 149 0.64 14.29 -0.83
C ALA A 149 0.19 12.96 -1.46
N VAL A 150 -1.08 12.60 -1.26
CA VAL A 150 -1.68 11.40 -1.86
C VAL A 150 -1.75 11.54 -3.37
N GLY A 151 -1.25 10.55 -4.08
CA GLY A 151 -1.21 10.45 -5.53
C GLY A 151 0.17 10.00 -6.03
N ASP A 152 0.17 8.99 -6.88
CA ASP A 152 1.34 8.38 -7.51
C ASP A 152 2.26 9.39 -8.18
N ARG A 153 1.68 10.41 -8.81
CA ARG A 153 2.39 11.51 -9.44
C ARG A 153 3.34 12.21 -8.46
N TYR A 154 2.88 12.53 -7.24
CA TYR A 154 3.71 13.23 -6.26
C TYR A 154 4.85 12.35 -5.74
N VAL A 155 4.59 11.05 -5.61
CA VAL A 155 5.63 10.08 -5.27
C VAL A 155 6.70 10.04 -6.36
N LEU A 156 6.30 9.89 -7.63
CA LEU A 156 7.22 9.84 -8.76
C LEU A 156 8.03 11.13 -8.93
N GLU A 157 7.37 12.29 -8.80
CA GLU A 157 8.05 13.61 -8.88
C GLU A 157 9.15 13.70 -7.81
N ASN A 158 8.82 13.37 -6.55
CA ASN A 158 9.81 13.40 -5.46
C ASN A 158 10.97 12.42 -5.70
N MET A 159 10.65 11.19 -6.14
CA MET A 159 11.68 10.18 -6.45
C MET A 159 12.65 10.67 -7.54
N ARG A 160 12.14 11.30 -8.61
CA ARG A 160 12.96 11.82 -9.71
C ARG A 160 13.81 13.01 -9.30
N GLU A 161 13.26 13.92 -8.53
CA GLU A 161 13.96 15.12 -8.07
C GLU A 161 15.13 14.79 -7.14
N ASN A 162 14.98 13.75 -6.31
CA ASN A 162 15.97 13.40 -5.29
C ASN A 162 16.78 12.13 -5.64
N GLY A 163 16.45 11.44 -6.73
CA GLY A 163 17.15 10.24 -7.17
C GLY A 163 16.86 9.00 -6.32
N PHE A 164 15.69 8.92 -5.68
CA PHE A 164 15.34 7.77 -4.84
C PHE A 164 14.85 6.57 -5.66
N ALA A 165 15.27 5.38 -5.26
CA ALA A 165 15.08 4.15 -6.02
C ALA A 165 13.70 3.50 -5.85
N ILE A 166 13.04 3.68 -4.70
CA ILE A 166 11.74 3.06 -4.37
C ILE A 166 10.78 4.07 -3.77
N GLY A 167 9.54 3.99 -4.17
CA GLY A 167 8.44 4.72 -3.56
C GLY A 167 7.10 4.09 -3.86
N GLY A 168 6.04 4.57 -3.22
CA GLY A 168 4.70 4.06 -3.50
C GLY A 168 3.67 4.43 -2.44
N GLU A 169 2.57 3.71 -2.49
CA GLU A 169 1.39 3.93 -1.66
C GLU A 169 0.94 2.63 -0.97
N GLN A 170 0.28 2.76 0.16
CA GLN A 170 -0.33 1.63 0.88
C GLN A 170 -1.30 0.83 0.00
N SER A 171 -1.92 1.47 -0.98
CA SER A 171 -2.81 0.83 -1.97
C SER A 171 -2.13 -0.20 -2.90
N GLY A 172 -0.80 -0.33 -2.81
CA GLY A 172 -0.03 -1.28 -3.62
C GLY A 172 0.59 -0.71 -4.89
N HIS A 173 0.41 0.58 -5.18
CA HIS A 173 1.13 1.26 -6.27
C HIS A 173 2.59 1.47 -5.86
N VAL A 174 3.49 0.62 -6.36
CA VAL A 174 4.92 0.63 -6.01
C VAL A 174 5.76 0.94 -7.25
N ILE A 175 6.62 1.93 -7.13
CA ILE A 175 7.54 2.38 -8.18
C ILE A 175 8.94 1.92 -7.82
N LEU A 176 9.56 1.18 -8.72
CA LEU A 176 10.98 0.79 -8.68
C LEU A 176 11.70 1.55 -9.80
N LEU A 177 12.19 2.76 -9.51
CA LEU A 177 12.56 3.76 -10.52
C LEU A 177 13.68 3.30 -11.47
N HIS A 178 14.55 2.39 -11.04
CA HIS A 178 15.59 1.81 -11.89
C HIS A 178 15.04 0.83 -12.95
N HIS A 179 13.78 0.43 -12.85
CA HIS A 179 13.14 -0.54 -13.74
C HIS A 179 11.94 0.03 -14.49
N ALA A 180 11.13 0.88 -13.84
CA ALA A 180 9.92 1.44 -14.39
C ALA A 180 9.71 2.88 -13.89
N THR A 181 9.04 3.71 -14.70
CA THR A 181 8.73 5.12 -14.37
C THR A 181 7.29 5.32 -13.90
N THR A 182 6.64 4.24 -13.53
CA THR A 182 5.29 4.18 -12.96
C THR A 182 5.21 2.99 -12.01
N GLY A 183 4.12 2.87 -11.25
CA GLY A 183 3.79 1.62 -10.58
C GLY A 183 3.69 0.47 -11.57
N ASP A 184 4.21 -0.67 -11.17
CA ASP A 184 4.18 -1.90 -11.96
C ASP A 184 3.96 -3.08 -10.99
N GLY A 185 2.71 -3.57 -10.99
CA GLY A 185 2.30 -4.62 -10.07
C GLY A 185 3.01 -5.94 -10.32
N GLU A 186 3.22 -6.31 -11.59
CA GLU A 186 3.88 -7.57 -11.94
C GLU A 186 5.37 -7.56 -11.62
N LEU A 187 6.04 -6.44 -11.83
CA LEU A 187 7.42 -6.23 -11.39
C LEU A 187 7.54 -6.31 -9.86
N THR A 188 6.64 -5.63 -9.18
CA THR A 188 6.57 -5.59 -7.70
C THR A 188 6.35 -6.99 -7.13
N ALA A 189 5.37 -7.73 -7.67
CA ALA A 189 5.10 -9.11 -7.29
C ALA A 189 6.30 -10.02 -7.54
N GLY A 190 6.94 -9.89 -8.70
CA GLY A 190 8.13 -10.69 -9.04
C GLY A 190 9.29 -10.44 -8.08
N LYS A 191 9.55 -9.19 -7.70
CA LYS A 191 10.58 -8.84 -6.71
C LYS A 191 10.23 -9.34 -5.31
N LEU A 192 8.96 -9.26 -4.89
CA LEU A 192 8.50 -9.79 -3.62
C LEU A 192 8.63 -11.32 -3.55
N LEU A 193 8.17 -12.03 -4.58
CA LEU A 193 8.28 -13.48 -4.66
C LEU A 193 9.73 -13.97 -4.72
N LYS A 194 10.59 -13.23 -5.42
CA LYS A 194 12.04 -13.49 -5.40
C LYS A 194 12.61 -13.36 -3.99
N LEU A 195 12.23 -12.31 -3.25
CA LEU A 195 12.65 -12.13 -1.87
C LEU A 195 12.17 -13.30 -1.00
N LEU A 196 10.91 -13.75 -1.17
CA LEU A 196 10.40 -14.92 -0.46
C LEU A 196 11.23 -16.17 -0.76
N ALA A 197 11.49 -16.47 -2.03
CA ALA A 197 12.29 -17.62 -2.44
C ALA A 197 13.71 -17.58 -1.89
N GLU A 198 14.37 -16.43 -1.95
CA GLU A 198 15.75 -16.24 -1.47
C GLU A 198 15.85 -16.26 0.07
N SER A 199 14.80 -15.89 0.79
CA SER A 199 14.81 -15.77 2.25
C SER A 199 14.75 -17.12 2.99
N GLY A 200 14.19 -18.16 2.37
CA GLY A 200 13.88 -19.43 3.02
C GLY A 200 12.84 -19.35 4.13
N LYS A 201 12.13 -18.21 4.24
CA LYS A 201 11.07 -17.94 5.24
C LYS A 201 9.70 -18.21 4.66
N LYS A 202 8.68 -18.28 5.54
CA LYS A 202 7.28 -18.23 5.15
C LYS A 202 6.86 -16.79 4.89
N MET A 203 5.84 -16.59 4.06
CA MET A 203 5.32 -15.26 3.80
C MET A 203 4.80 -14.58 5.09
N SER A 204 4.20 -15.34 6.02
CA SER A 204 3.75 -14.79 7.31
C SER A 204 4.88 -14.27 8.20
N GLU A 205 6.10 -14.79 8.07
CA GLU A 205 7.26 -14.25 8.79
C GLU A 205 7.71 -12.92 8.18
N LEU A 206 7.64 -12.79 6.85
CA LEU A 206 7.90 -11.55 6.15
C LEU A 206 6.79 -10.51 6.40
N ASN A 207 5.53 -10.93 6.40
CA ASN A 207 4.39 -10.06 6.70
C ASN A 207 4.40 -9.57 8.15
N GLY A 208 4.97 -10.33 9.06
CA GLY A 208 5.08 -10.03 10.49
C GLY A 208 6.22 -9.08 10.88
N ILE A 209 6.95 -8.45 9.95
CA ILE A 209 8.14 -7.63 10.25
C ILE A 209 7.86 -6.41 11.13
N TYR A 210 6.65 -5.87 11.09
CA TYR A 210 6.16 -4.85 12.02
C TYR A 210 4.65 -4.99 12.22
N ALA A 211 4.16 -4.46 13.34
CA ALA A 211 2.73 -4.36 13.61
C ALA A 211 2.17 -3.08 13.00
N GLN A 212 1.12 -3.22 12.18
CA GLN A 212 0.34 -2.06 11.74
C GLN A 212 -0.37 -1.41 12.92
N TYR A 213 -0.37 -0.08 12.95
CA TYR A 213 -1.16 0.64 13.94
C TYR A 213 -2.62 0.65 13.51
N PRO A 214 -3.55 0.35 14.43
CA PRO A 214 -4.96 0.55 14.21
C PRO A 214 -5.28 1.95 13.70
N GLN A 215 -6.26 2.05 12.82
CA GLN A 215 -6.66 3.29 12.17
C GLN A 215 -8.18 3.48 12.25
N VAL A 216 -8.60 4.69 12.57
CA VAL A 216 -9.99 5.13 12.50
C VAL A 216 -10.10 6.17 11.39
N LEU A 217 -10.98 5.93 10.42
CA LEU A 217 -11.26 6.85 9.32
C LEU A 217 -12.74 7.25 9.37
N VAL A 218 -13.01 8.54 9.63
CA VAL A 218 -14.35 9.10 9.61
C VAL A 218 -14.47 10.10 8.47
N ASN A 219 -15.55 9.96 7.68
CA ASN A 219 -15.86 10.88 6.60
C ASN A 219 -16.98 11.82 7.05
N VAL A 220 -16.71 13.12 7.09
CA VAL A 220 -17.70 14.16 7.35
C VAL A 220 -18.13 14.75 6.02
N THR A 221 -19.44 14.68 5.71
CA THR A 221 -20.00 15.29 4.49
C THR A 221 -19.90 16.82 4.57
N ALA A 222 -19.25 17.43 3.58
CA ALA A 222 -19.03 18.87 3.54
C ALA A 222 -19.04 19.38 2.09
N ASN A 223 -19.81 20.41 1.82
CA ASN A 223 -19.86 21.07 0.51
C ASN A 223 -18.60 21.93 0.25
N ALA A 224 -18.51 22.54 -0.91
CA ALA A 224 -17.33 23.33 -1.31
C ALA A 224 -17.07 24.52 -0.38
N ALA A 225 -18.11 25.23 0.06
CA ALA A 225 -18.00 26.37 0.99
C ALA A 225 -17.51 25.92 2.37
N GLN A 226 -18.04 24.80 2.87
CA GLN A 226 -17.64 24.20 4.14
C GLN A 226 -16.20 23.68 4.10
N LYS A 227 -15.78 23.07 3.00
CA LYS A 227 -14.39 22.65 2.77
C LYS A 227 -13.42 23.84 2.75
N LYS A 228 -13.85 24.99 2.19
CA LYS A 228 -13.07 26.23 2.22
C LYS A 228 -12.99 26.78 3.65
N ALA A 229 -14.14 26.89 4.34
CA ALA A 229 -14.20 27.34 5.73
C ALA A 229 -13.30 26.49 6.65
N TYR A 230 -13.28 25.16 6.47
CA TYR A 230 -12.36 24.27 7.20
C TYR A 230 -10.89 24.66 7.02
N LYS A 231 -10.46 24.96 5.79
CA LYS A 231 -9.07 25.32 5.50
C LYS A 231 -8.62 26.65 6.12
N GLU A 232 -9.59 27.55 6.36
CA GLU A 232 -9.37 28.90 6.87
C GLU A 232 -9.61 29.02 8.39
N ASP A 233 -10.07 27.95 9.06
CA ASP A 233 -10.39 27.96 10.49
C ASP A 233 -9.16 27.64 11.37
N GLU A 234 -8.43 28.67 11.77
CA GLU A 234 -7.24 28.54 12.64
C GLU A 234 -7.57 27.95 14.03
N VAL A 235 -8.78 28.19 14.57
CA VAL A 235 -9.20 27.62 15.87
C VAL A 235 -9.38 26.12 15.76
N LEU A 236 -9.92 25.65 14.64
CA LEU A 236 -10.04 24.22 14.38
C LEU A 236 -8.68 23.58 14.14
N ALA A 237 -7.81 24.23 13.40
CA ALA A 237 -6.44 23.76 13.19
C ALA A 237 -5.69 23.60 14.53
N GLY A 238 -5.73 24.59 15.40
CA GLY A 238 -5.13 24.52 16.75
C GLY A 238 -5.76 23.45 17.63
N PHE A 239 -7.07 23.21 17.51
CA PHE A 239 -7.75 22.12 18.20
C PHE A 239 -7.22 20.75 17.74
N ILE A 240 -7.10 20.54 16.43
CA ILE A 240 -6.59 19.29 15.84
C ILE A 240 -5.15 19.04 16.29
N GLU A 241 -4.32 20.08 16.27
CA GLU A 241 -2.94 19.96 16.75
C GLU A 241 -2.86 19.57 18.23
N ASN A 242 -3.71 20.13 19.08
CA ASN A 242 -3.80 19.76 20.48
C ASN A 242 -4.26 18.30 20.67
N GLU A 243 -5.20 17.81 19.85
CA GLU A 243 -5.60 16.40 19.87
C GLU A 243 -4.44 15.49 19.40
N GLN A 244 -3.66 15.91 18.41
CA GLN A 244 -2.45 15.21 17.97
C GLN A 244 -1.43 15.09 19.12
N GLN A 245 -1.19 16.17 19.86
CA GLN A 245 -0.23 16.19 21.00
C GLN A 245 -0.65 15.24 22.12
N LYS A 246 -1.95 15.05 22.38
CA LYS A 246 -2.46 14.12 23.39
C LYS A 246 -2.13 12.66 23.09
N LEU A 247 -1.83 12.31 21.84
CA LEU A 247 -1.40 10.98 21.46
C LEU A 247 0.08 10.69 21.79
N MET A 248 0.80 11.67 22.36
CA MET A 248 2.17 11.55 22.91
C MET A 248 3.15 10.79 21.97
N GLY A 249 3.09 11.01 20.67
CA GLY A 249 3.94 10.35 19.67
C GLY A 249 3.61 8.86 19.41
N MET A 250 2.60 8.30 20.10
CA MET A 250 2.12 6.94 19.88
C MET A 250 0.94 6.87 18.89
N GLY A 251 0.58 8.00 18.32
CA GLY A 251 -0.48 8.12 17.32
C GLY A 251 -0.32 9.34 16.44
N ARG A 252 -1.16 9.41 15.41
CA ARG A 252 -1.17 10.47 14.42
C ARG A 252 -2.59 10.85 14.05
N VAL A 253 -2.80 12.14 13.82
CA VAL A 253 -4.04 12.71 13.28
C VAL A 253 -3.76 13.25 11.89
N LEU A 254 -4.60 12.91 10.92
CA LEU A 254 -4.58 13.49 9.59
C LEU A 254 -6.00 13.90 9.19
N VAL A 255 -6.24 15.21 9.08
CA VAL A 255 -7.53 15.73 8.62
C VAL A 255 -7.32 16.41 7.27
N ARG A 256 -8.07 15.99 6.26
CA ARG A 256 -7.94 16.52 4.91
C ARG A 256 -9.28 16.66 4.20
N VAL A 257 -9.40 17.64 3.32
CA VAL A 257 -10.51 17.74 2.39
C VAL A 257 -10.29 16.79 1.21
N SER A 258 -11.35 16.09 0.78
CA SER A 258 -11.28 15.30 -0.46
C SER A 258 -11.27 16.24 -1.67
N GLY A 259 -10.40 15.97 -2.64
CA GLY A 259 -10.35 16.72 -3.90
C GLY A 259 -11.58 16.48 -4.78
N THR A 260 -12.04 15.24 -4.82
CA THR A 260 -13.10 14.79 -5.75
C THR A 260 -14.46 14.63 -5.09
N GLU A 261 -14.54 14.35 -3.79
CA GLU A 261 -15.77 14.08 -3.07
C GLU A 261 -16.16 15.23 -2.15
N PRO A 262 -17.45 15.43 -1.83
CA PRO A 262 -17.93 16.42 -0.88
C PRO A 262 -17.71 15.96 0.57
N LYS A 263 -16.44 15.78 0.97
CA LYS A 263 -16.07 15.20 2.28
C LYS A 263 -14.84 15.88 2.87
N ILE A 264 -14.82 15.98 4.20
CA ILE A 264 -13.63 16.13 5.05
C ILE A 264 -13.34 14.76 5.65
N ARG A 265 -12.13 14.26 5.50
CA ARG A 265 -11.71 12.97 6.02
C ARG A 265 -10.87 13.17 7.26
N VAL A 266 -11.30 12.56 8.36
CA VAL A 266 -10.61 12.53 9.64
C VAL A 266 -10.03 11.14 9.83
N MET A 267 -8.71 11.03 9.79
CA MET A 267 -7.99 9.80 10.07
C MET A 267 -7.21 9.96 11.37
N VAL A 268 -7.39 9.02 12.27
CA VAL A 268 -6.60 8.92 13.50
C VAL A 268 -6.02 7.52 13.59
N GLU A 269 -4.77 7.44 13.90
CA GLU A 269 -3.97 6.22 13.89
C GLU A 269 -3.15 6.15 15.18
N GLY A 270 -3.03 4.97 15.80
CA GLY A 270 -2.29 4.81 17.03
C GLY A 270 -2.41 3.42 17.63
N GLN A 271 -1.61 3.12 18.64
CA GLN A 271 -1.57 1.79 19.27
C GLN A 271 -2.81 1.49 20.14
N ASP A 272 -3.39 2.51 20.75
CA ASP A 272 -4.58 2.39 21.61
C ASP A 272 -5.84 2.70 20.80
N LEU A 273 -6.58 1.66 20.45
CA LEU A 273 -7.79 1.74 19.63
C LEU A 273 -8.86 2.64 20.28
N ASP A 274 -9.05 2.57 21.59
CA ASP A 274 -10.02 3.39 22.29
C ASP A 274 -9.61 4.87 22.31
N ALA A 275 -8.32 5.13 22.47
CA ALA A 275 -7.80 6.50 22.44
C ALA A 275 -7.97 7.14 21.06
N ILE A 276 -7.72 6.40 19.97
CA ILE A 276 -7.89 6.95 18.61
C ILE A 276 -9.36 7.15 18.25
N HIS A 277 -10.26 6.28 18.68
CA HIS A 277 -11.71 6.49 18.53
C HIS A 277 -12.16 7.77 19.23
N ARG A 278 -11.85 7.92 20.52
CA ARG A 278 -12.19 9.14 21.28
C ARG A 278 -11.60 10.40 20.67
N CYS A 279 -10.39 10.31 20.10
CA CYS A 279 -9.75 11.44 19.43
C CYS A 279 -10.51 11.80 18.15
N ALA A 280 -10.83 10.82 17.30
CA ALA A 280 -11.60 11.01 16.07
C ALA A 280 -12.96 11.62 16.34
N ASP A 281 -13.70 11.11 17.32
CA ASP A 281 -15.02 11.62 17.71
C ASP A 281 -14.96 13.09 18.12
N ARG A 282 -13.99 13.48 18.97
CA ARG A 282 -13.84 14.88 19.39
C ARG A 282 -13.52 15.81 18.22
N ILE A 283 -12.71 15.36 17.25
CA ILE A 283 -12.40 16.15 16.06
C ILE A 283 -13.62 16.29 15.17
N VAL A 284 -14.36 15.21 14.94
CA VAL A 284 -15.59 15.19 14.15
C VAL A 284 -16.64 16.12 14.77
N ASP A 285 -16.86 16.02 16.08
CA ASP A 285 -17.78 16.89 16.81
C ASP A 285 -17.39 18.39 16.69
N LYS A 286 -16.08 18.68 16.73
CA LYS A 286 -15.59 20.05 16.56
C LYS A 286 -15.82 20.56 15.14
N ILE A 287 -15.61 19.71 14.13
CA ILE A 287 -15.90 20.04 12.72
C ILE A 287 -17.40 20.30 12.55
N ASN A 288 -18.25 19.41 13.06
CA ASN A 288 -19.72 19.57 12.97
C ASN A 288 -20.19 20.89 13.55
N LYS A 289 -19.73 21.24 14.76
CA LYS A 289 -20.12 22.48 15.45
C LYS A 289 -19.61 23.74 14.75
N ARG A 290 -18.39 23.73 14.23
CA ARG A 290 -17.78 24.96 13.67
C ARG A 290 -18.03 25.15 12.18
N ILE A 291 -18.08 24.06 11.43
CA ILE A 291 -18.14 24.11 9.96
C ILE A 291 -19.53 23.78 9.44
N LEU A 292 -20.23 22.84 10.08
CA LEU A 292 -21.56 22.41 9.62
C LEU A 292 -22.72 23.12 10.37
N GLY A 293 -22.47 23.75 11.52
CA GLY A 293 -23.47 24.40 12.34
C GLY A 293 -24.44 23.42 13.03
N GLN A 294 -23.97 22.20 13.30
CA GLN A 294 -24.73 21.11 13.93
C GLN A 294 -24.33 20.89 15.39
#